data_14553c065376be251e3321be16be4c93
#
_entry.id   14553c065376be251e3321be16be4c93
#
_cell.length_a   1.000
_cell.length_b   1.000
_cell.length_c   1.000
_cell.angle_alpha   90.00
_cell.angle_beta   90.00
_cell.angle_gamma   90.00
#
_symmetry.space_group_name_H-M   'P 1'
#
loop_
_entity.id
_entity.type
_entity.pdbx_description
1 polymer ?
#
loop_
_entity_poly.entity_id
_entity_poly.type
_entity_poly.pdbx_seq_one_letter_code
_entity_poly.pdbx_strand_id
1 'polypeptide(L)'
;MSAHPIEQHAASSTTAGARFRKILVGFEGSPGAWRALAQALRLAASDGATVHVLTVIEHLPQYAATVGEMEEALTEAERQAALLQAEVRHAADLAGVRVETVRRAGHAAKTLVDYAREGGFDLLVLGHAGHSGVWGLFLGTTCDKVVRHAPCSVLVVR
;
A
#
# COMPACT_ATOMS: atom_id res chain seq x y z
N MET A 1 37.42 1.05 28.34
CA MET A 1 36.57 0.40 27.30
C MET A 1 35.26 1.14 27.27
N SER A 2 35.07 1.95 26.27
CA SER A 2 33.83 2.76 26.12
C SER A 2 32.73 1.86 25.53
N ALA A 3 31.64 1.69 26.26
CA ALA A 3 30.47 0.95 25.82
C ALA A 3 29.87 1.62 24.58
N HIS A 4 29.51 0.81 23.61
CA HIS A 4 28.96 1.26 22.31
C HIS A 4 27.60 1.94 22.54
N PRO A 5 27.28 3.07 21.87
CA PRO A 5 26.03 3.82 22.08
C PRO A 5 24.73 3.03 21.91
N ILE A 6 24.78 1.89 21.22
CA ILE A 6 23.60 1.02 20.97
C ILE A 6 23.16 0.28 22.25
N GLU A 7 24.09 -0.04 23.18
CA GLU A 7 23.74 -0.76 24.41
C GLU A 7 22.97 0.12 25.42
N GLN A 8 23.14 1.43 25.38
CA GLN A 8 22.46 2.34 26.30
C GLN A 8 21.00 2.63 25.89
N HIS A 9 20.63 2.39 24.62
CA HIS A 9 19.24 2.55 24.16
C HIS A 9 18.37 1.32 24.42
N ALA A 10 18.96 0.17 24.63
CA ALA A 10 18.23 -1.08 24.87
C ALA A 10 17.72 -1.23 26.32
N ALA A 11 18.24 -0.45 27.26
CA ALA A 11 17.98 -0.63 28.69
C ALA A 11 16.79 0.17 29.23
N SER A 12 16.12 1.01 28.46
CA SER A 12 15.03 1.87 28.95
C SER A 12 13.69 1.74 28.24
N SER A 13 13.49 0.76 27.38
CA SER A 13 12.16 0.50 26.84
C SER A 13 11.71 -0.90 27.23
N THR A 14 10.89 -0.98 28.26
CA THR A 14 9.88 -2.03 28.33
C THR A 14 9.06 -1.87 27.04
N THR A 15 9.43 -2.62 26.03
CA THR A 15 8.78 -2.66 24.73
C THR A 15 7.43 -3.32 24.91
N ALA A 16 6.44 -2.56 25.33
CA ALA A 16 5.10 -2.78 24.82
C ALA A 16 5.27 -2.60 23.31
N GLY A 17 5.38 -3.70 22.57
CA GLY A 17 5.80 -3.69 21.18
C GLY A 17 5.03 -2.62 20.41
N ALA A 18 5.75 -1.77 19.67
CA ALA A 18 5.15 -0.72 18.88
C ALA A 18 4.15 -1.39 17.93
N ARG A 19 2.87 -1.26 18.24
CA ARG A 19 1.78 -1.84 17.45
C ARG A 19 1.36 -0.83 16.41
N PHE A 20 1.23 -1.29 15.19
CA PHE A 20 0.58 -0.50 14.16
C PHE A 20 -0.92 -0.38 14.46
N ARG A 21 -1.46 0.80 14.24
CA ARG A 21 -2.88 1.09 14.47
C ARG A 21 -3.65 1.28 13.17
N LYS A 22 -2.99 1.88 12.18
CA LYS A 22 -3.61 2.24 10.91
C LYS A 22 -2.66 1.97 9.76
N ILE A 23 -2.96 0.92 9.01
CA ILE A 23 -2.12 0.40 7.92
C ILE A 23 -2.74 0.82 6.59
N LEU A 24 -1.94 1.40 5.70
CA LEU A 24 -2.29 1.66 4.32
C LEU A 24 -1.63 0.63 3.41
N VAL A 25 -2.38 0.03 2.50
CA VAL A 25 -1.87 -0.86 1.45
C VAL A 25 -2.11 -0.22 0.10
N GLY A 26 -1.05 -0.04 -0.70
CA GLY A 26 -1.17 0.28 -2.11
C GLY A 26 -1.45 -0.99 -2.90
N PHE A 27 -2.55 -1.02 -3.66
CA PHE A 27 -3.04 -2.25 -4.26
C PHE A 27 -3.52 -2.03 -5.70
N GLU A 28 -2.90 -2.73 -6.63
CA GLU A 28 -3.25 -2.69 -8.06
C GLU A 28 -3.56 -4.09 -8.64
N GLY A 29 -3.67 -5.12 -7.79
CA GLY A 29 -4.02 -6.47 -8.20
C GLY A 29 -2.87 -7.34 -8.72
N SER A 30 -1.63 -6.84 -8.71
CA SER A 30 -0.46 -7.66 -9.08
C SER A 30 -0.19 -8.77 -8.04
N PRO A 31 0.55 -9.82 -8.39
CA PRO A 31 1.00 -10.82 -7.40
C PRO A 31 1.76 -10.20 -6.23
N GLY A 32 2.54 -9.14 -6.47
CA GLY A 32 3.22 -8.36 -5.43
C GLY A 32 2.26 -7.65 -4.49
N ALA A 33 1.22 -7.02 -5.04
CA ALA A 33 0.18 -6.36 -4.26
C ALA A 33 -0.60 -7.36 -3.38
N TRP A 34 -0.91 -8.54 -3.89
CA TRP A 34 -1.54 -9.61 -3.11
C TRP A 34 -0.67 -10.09 -1.94
N ARG A 35 0.64 -10.25 -2.16
CA ARG A 35 1.59 -10.57 -1.07
C ARG A 35 1.64 -9.45 -0.04
N ALA A 36 1.67 -8.19 -0.48
CA ALA A 36 1.64 -7.03 0.40
C ALA A 36 0.36 -6.99 1.25
N LEU A 37 -0.80 -7.22 0.64
CA LEU A 37 -2.08 -7.31 1.34
C LEU A 37 -2.06 -8.43 2.39
N ALA A 38 -1.59 -9.62 2.03
CA ALA A 38 -1.52 -10.75 2.97
C ALA A 38 -0.65 -10.42 4.19
N GLN A 39 0.49 -9.75 4.01
CA GLN A 39 1.32 -9.31 5.12
C GLN A 39 0.63 -8.23 5.97
N ALA A 40 -0.02 -7.27 5.34
CA ALA A 40 -0.78 -6.23 6.06
C ALA A 40 -1.91 -6.82 6.90
N LEU A 41 -2.66 -7.78 6.37
CA LEU A 41 -3.72 -8.47 7.11
C LEU A 41 -3.17 -9.26 8.30
N ARG A 42 -2.03 -9.92 8.16
CA ARG A 42 -1.36 -10.62 9.28
C ARG A 42 -0.93 -9.66 10.38
N LEU A 43 -0.30 -8.54 10.02
CA LEU A 43 0.09 -7.51 10.98
C LEU A 43 -1.14 -6.92 11.68
N ALA A 44 -2.18 -6.61 10.92
CA ALA A 44 -3.40 -6.06 11.47
C ALA A 44 -4.11 -7.02 12.44
N ALA A 45 -4.15 -8.31 12.12
CA ALA A 45 -4.71 -9.34 13.00
C ALA A 45 -3.93 -9.43 14.32
N SER A 46 -2.60 -9.32 14.27
CA SER A 46 -1.74 -9.35 15.45
C SER A 46 -1.87 -8.09 16.31
N ASP A 47 -1.91 -6.92 15.67
CA ASP A 47 -1.83 -5.63 16.34
C ASP A 47 -3.20 -5.02 16.70
N GLY A 48 -4.28 -5.55 16.12
CA GLY A 48 -5.62 -4.96 16.20
C GLY A 48 -5.77 -3.70 15.35
N ALA A 49 -4.97 -3.59 14.26
CA ALA A 49 -4.96 -2.43 13.38
C ALA A 49 -6.16 -2.42 12.41
N THR A 50 -6.53 -1.23 11.96
CA THR A 50 -7.40 -1.06 10.78
C THR A 50 -6.55 -1.01 9.52
N VAL A 51 -7.06 -1.59 8.43
CA VAL A 51 -6.37 -1.61 7.14
C VAL A 51 -7.18 -0.82 6.12
N HIS A 52 -6.54 0.14 5.46
CA HIS A 52 -7.07 0.79 4.28
C HIS A 52 -6.34 0.27 3.05
N VAL A 53 -7.09 -0.11 2.04
CA VAL A 53 -6.54 -0.59 0.77
C VAL A 53 -6.88 0.43 -0.31
N LEU A 54 -5.87 1.12 -0.80
CA LEU A 54 -5.99 2.18 -1.79
C LEU A 54 -5.62 1.65 -3.18
N THR A 55 -6.58 1.67 -4.09
CA THR A 55 -6.38 1.44 -5.52
C THR A 55 -6.33 2.79 -6.23
N VAL A 56 -5.19 3.08 -6.87
CA VAL A 56 -5.03 4.31 -7.64
C VAL A 56 -5.30 4.02 -9.11
N ILE A 57 -6.28 4.75 -9.66
CA ILE A 57 -6.59 4.74 -11.09
C ILE A 57 -5.70 5.81 -11.72
N GLU A 58 -4.64 5.38 -12.41
CA GLU A 58 -3.77 6.31 -13.11
C GLU A 58 -4.49 6.85 -14.35
N HIS A 59 -4.24 8.12 -14.65
CA HIS A 59 -4.81 8.75 -15.83
C HIS A 59 -4.33 7.99 -17.06
N LEU A 60 -5.28 7.58 -17.90
CA LEU A 60 -5.03 6.88 -19.16
C LEU A 60 -4.13 7.74 -20.06
N PRO A 61 -3.28 7.11 -20.88
CA PRO A 61 -2.39 7.83 -21.78
C PRO A 61 -3.19 8.78 -22.68
N GLN A 62 -2.66 9.96 -22.93
CA GLN A 62 -3.23 11.03 -23.78
C GLN A 62 -3.42 10.62 -25.28
N TYR A 63 -3.35 9.33 -25.58
CA TYR A 63 -3.50 8.78 -26.95
C TYR A 63 -4.89 8.26 -27.25
N ALA A 64 -5.87 8.46 -26.36
CA ALA A 64 -7.26 8.25 -26.69
C ALA A 64 -7.66 9.25 -27.80
N ALA A 65 -8.03 8.75 -28.96
CA ALA A 65 -8.27 9.59 -30.14
C ALA A 65 -9.57 10.40 -30.04
N THR A 66 -10.48 9.99 -29.16
CA THR A 66 -11.79 10.63 -28.98
C THR A 66 -12.19 10.71 -27.50
N VAL A 67 -13.08 11.66 -27.16
CA VAL A 67 -13.67 11.79 -25.82
C VAL A 67 -14.43 10.51 -25.42
N GLY A 68 -15.13 9.88 -26.36
CA GLY A 68 -15.88 8.64 -26.10
C GLY A 68 -14.99 7.47 -25.70
N GLU A 69 -13.85 7.27 -26.37
CA GLU A 69 -12.86 6.23 -26.04
C GLU A 69 -12.24 6.46 -24.65
N MET A 70 -12.08 7.73 -24.26
CA MET A 70 -11.57 8.08 -22.94
C MET A 70 -12.58 7.77 -21.83
N GLU A 71 -13.87 8.05 -22.06
CA GLU A 71 -14.95 7.73 -21.12
C GLU A 71 -15.12 6.21 -20.96
N GLU A 72 -15.07 5.45 -22.04
CA GLU A 72 -15.15 3.98 -22.00
C GLU A 72 -13.97 3.39 -21.21
N ALA A 73 -12.76 3.85 -21.48
CA ALA A 73 -11.56 3.38 -20.80
C ALA A 73 -11.56 3.71 -19.30
N LEU A 74 -12.05 4.89 -18.92
CA LEU A 74 -12.20 5.26 -17.51
C LEU A 74 -13.25 4.38 -16.81
N THR A 75 -14.40 4.17 -17.46
CA THR A 75 -15.46 3.29 -16.94
C THR A 75 -14.95 1.87 -16.72
N GLU A 76 -14.17 1.33 -17.65
CA GLU A 76 -13.57 -0.01 -17.53
C GLU A 76 -12.53 -0.05 -16.39
N ALA A 77 -11.68 0.96 -16.26
CA ALA A 77 -10.72 1.05 -15.16
C ALA A 77 -11.41 1.09 -13.78
N GLU A 78 -12.49 1.84 -13.66
CA GLU A 78 -13.29 1.89 -12.43
C GLU A 78 -13.97 0.54 -12.14
N ARG A 79 -14.50 -0.13 -13.17
CA ARG A 79 -15.08 -1.46 -13.03
C ARG A 79 -14.06 -2.48 -12.55
N GLN A 80 -12.86 -2.49 -13.12
CA GLN A 80 -11.78 -3.38 -12.71
C GLN A 80 -11.34 -3.09 -11.27
N ALA A 81 -11.19 -1.83 -10.91
CA ALA A 81 -10.86 -1.46 -9.53
C ALA A 81 -11.94 -1.90 -8.53
N ALA A 82 -13.21 -1.83 -8.91
CA ALA A 82 -14.31 -2.29 -8.07
C ALA A 82 -14.29 -3.80 -7.84
N LEU A 83 -13.97 -4.59 -8.88
CA LEU A 83 -13.82 -6.04 -8.77
C LEU A 83 -12.66 -6.41 -7.85
N LEU A 84 -11.50 -5.80 -8.04
CA LEU A 84 -10.34 -6.01 -7.18
C LEU A 84 -10.65 -5.68 -5.71
N GLN A 85 -11.38 -4.62 -5.44
CA GLN A 85 -11.78 -4.26 -4.09
C GLN A 85 -12.77 -5.25 -3.48
N ALA A 86 -13.63 -5.88 -4.28
CA ALA A 86 -14.51 -6.96 -3.79
C ALA A 86 -13.69 -8.18 -3.36
N GLU A 87 -12.68 -8.57 -4.13
CA GLU A 87 -11.76 -9.65 -3.78
C GLU A 87 -10.95 -9.33 -2.52
N VAL A 88 -10.48 -8.09 -2.38
CA VAL A 88 -9.78 -7.61 -1.17
C VAL A 88 -10.67 -7.75 0.07
N ARG A 89 -11.94 -7.32 -0.01
CA ARG A 89 -12.87 -7.46 1.11
C ARG A 89 -13.10 -8.91 1.48
N HIS A 90 -13.27 -9.78 0.49
CA HIS A 90 -13.42 -11.21 0.74
C HIS A 90 -12.18 -11.80 1.45
N ALA A 91 -10.98 -11.47 1.01
CA ALA A 91 -9.73 -11.90 1.65
C ALA A 91 -9.62 -11.38 3.10
N ALA A 92 -10.04 -10.15 3.35
CA ALA A 92 -10.05 -9.56 4.68
C ALA A 92 -11.05 -10.23 5.62
N ASP A 93 -12.25 -10.56 5.12
CA ASP A 93 -13.28 -11.28 5.88
C ASP A 93 -12.77 -12.65 6.31
N LEU A 94 -12.09 -13.38 5.41
CA LEU A 94 -11.46 -14.66 5.72
C LEU A 94 -10.35 -14.54 6.78
N ALA A 95 -9.66 -13.42 6.81
CA ALA A 95 -8.60 -13.12 7.79
C ALA A 95 -9.16 -12.55 9.12
N GLY A 96 -10.45 -12.25 9.21
CA GLY A 96 -11.08 -11.62 10.37
C GLY A 96 -10.59 -10.20 10.62
N VAL A 97 -10.15 -9.48 9.60
CA VAL A 97 -9.58 -8.13 9.69
C VAL A 97 -10.53 -7.11 9.08
N ARG A 98 -10.72 -5.99 9.79
CA ARG A 98 -11.51 -4.87 9.26
C ARG A 98 -10.71 -4.15 8.18
N VAL A 99 -11.27 -4.04 6.98
CA VAL A 99 -10.66 -3.37 5.83
C VAL A 99 -11.59 -2.29 5.28
N GLU A 100 -11.03 -1.14 4.98
CA GLU A 100 -11.67 -0.08 4.19
C GLU A 100 -11.01 -0.03 2.80
N THR A 101 -11.81 -0.15 1.74
CA THR A 101 -11.33 -0.07 0.36
C THR A 101 -11.61 1.30 -0.22
N VAL A 102 -10.58 1.93 -0.77
CA VAL A 102 -10.64 3.30 -1.32
C VAL A 102 -10.12 3.33 -2.74
N ARG A 103 -10.75 4.14 -3.60
CA ARG A 103 -10.27 4.43 -4.96
C ARG A 103 -9.94 5.90 -5.10
N ARG A 104 -8.86 6.22 -5.76
CA ARG A 104 -8.46 7.59 -6.10
C ARG A 104 -7.91 7.63 -7.52
N ALA A 105 -8.22 8.66 -8.26
CA ALA A 105 -7.55 8.95 -9.53
C ALA A 105 -6.27 9.75 -9.27
N GLY A 106 -5.22 9.52 -10.07
CA GLY A 106 -3.98 10.28 -9.96
C GLY A 106 -2.73 9.46 -10.24
N HIS A 107 -1.58 10.00 -9.88
CA HIS A 107 -0.31 9.30 -9.95
C HIS A 107 -0.10 8.44 -8.70
N ALA A 108 0.15 7.15 -8.87
CA ALA A 108 0.17 6.17 -7.79
C ALA A 108 1.01 6.61 -6.58
N ALA A 109 2.29 6.93 -6.78
CA ALA A 109 3.18 7.30 -5.68
C ALA A 109 2.70 8.55 -4.93
N LYS A 110 2.34 9.60 -5.66
CA LYS A 110 1.85 10.86 -5.05
C LYS A 110 0.56 10.62 -4.27
N THR A 111 -0.39 9.95 -4.88
CA THR A 111 -1.70 9.68 -4.28
C THR A 111 -1.58 8.84 -3.00
N LEU A 112 -0.69 7.83 -2.99
CA LEU A 112 -0.41 7.01 -1.81
C LEU A 112 0.20 7.83 -0.67
N VAL A 113 1.20 8.67 -0.98
CA VAL A 113 1.88 9.51 0.02
C VAL A 113 0.93 10.55 0.61
N ASP A 114 0.15 11.21 -0.23
CA ASP A 114 -0.82 12.22 0.21
C ASP A 114 -1.92 11.59 1.08
N TYR A 115 -2.48 10.46 0.65
CA TYR A 115 -3.48 9.73 1.42
C TYR A 115 -2.93 9.23 2.77
N ALA A 116 -1.68 8.76 2.78
CA ALA A 116 -1.02 8.34 4.03
C ALA A 116 -0.88 9.50 5.01
N ARG A 117 -0.52 10.68 4.50
CA ARG A 117 -0.36 11.91 5.30
C ARG A 117 -1.70 12.42 5.85
N GLU A 118 -2.70 12.56 4.97
CA GLU A 118 -4.02 13.04 5.33
C GLU A 118 -4.73 12.13 6.34
N GLY A 119 -4.57 10.84 6.18
CA GLY A 119 -5.22 9.84 7.03
C GLY A 119 -4.46 9.51 8.32
N GLY A 120 -3.24 10.01 8.52
CA GLY A 120 -2.45 9.72 9.73
C GLY A 120 -2.09 8.24 9.86
N PHE A 121 -1.73 7.59 8.76
CA PHE A 121 -1.29 6.20 8.77
C PHE A 121 0.10 6.07 9.40
N ASP A 122 0.31 4.96 10.10
CA ASP A 122 1.60 4.66 10.76
C ASP A 122 2.42 3.59 10.02
N LEU A 123 1.80 2.87 9.10
CA LEU A 123 2.46 1.94 8.19
C LEU A 123 1.85 2.01 6.78
N LEU A 124 2.73 2.07 5.76
CA LEU A 124 2.37 1.90 4.36
C LEU A 124 3.01 0.63 3.82
N VAL A 125 2.21 -0.27 3.23
CA VAL A 125 2.66 -1.57 2.73
C VAL A 125 2.51 -1.63 1.22
N LEU A 126 3.56 -2.04 0.53
CA LEU A 126 3.62 -2.13 -0.93
C LEU A 126 4.24 -3.46 -1.37
N GLY A 127 3.83 -3.95 -2.53
CA GLY A 127 4.58 -4.97 -3.25
C GLY A 127 5.87 -4.39 -3.85
N HIS A 128 6.93 -5.18 -3.87
CA HIS A 128 8.24 -4.78 -4.40
C HIS A 128 8.18 -4.38 -5.88
N ALA A 129 7.41 -5.10 -6.69
CA ALA A 129 7.19 -4.84 -8.10
C ALA A 129 5.70 -4.98 -8.42
N GLY A 130 5.17 -4.01 -9.16
CA GLY A 130 3.81 -4.07 -9.70
C GLY A 130 3.77 -4.80 -11.05
N HIS A 131 2.89 -4.36 -11.93
CA HIS A 131 2.69 -4.98 -13.27
C HIS A 131 3.89 -4.90 -14.21
N SER A 132 4.87 -4.03 -13.97
CA SER A 132 6.02 -3.83 -14.85
C SER A 132 7.10 -4.90 -14.78
N GLY A 133 6.96 -5.91 -13.94
CA GLY A 133 7.64 -7.22 -13.98
C GLY A 133 9.15 -7.28 -14.27
N VAL A 134 9.92 -6.23 -14.07
CA VAL A 134 11.37 -6.25 -14.29
C VAL A 134 12.06 -6.98 -13.15
N TRP A 135 12.64 -8.12 -13.46
CA TRP A 135 13.31 -9.02 -12.53
C TRP A 135 14.47 -8.39 -11.78
N GLY A 136 14.40 -8.35 -10.49
CA GLY A 136 15.46 -8.80 -9.58
C GLY A 136 16.22 -7.72 -8.81
N LEU A 137 16.57 -6.55 -9.30
CA LEU A 137 17.52 -5.64 -8.63
C LEU A 137 17.01 -4.23 -8.35
N PHE A 138 15.93 -3.82 -8.99
CA PHE A 138 15.42 -2.47 -8.83
C PHE A 138 14.06 -2.45 -8.13
N LEU A 139 13.95 -1.58 -7.16
CA LEU A 139 12.67 -1.21 -6.57
C LEU A 139 11.81 -0.58 -7.67
N GLY A 140 10.54 -0.99 -7.79
CA GLY A 140 9.61 -0.38 -8.76
C GLY A 140 9.53 1.14 -8.57
N THR A 141 9.31 1.89 -9.65
CA THR A 141 9.32 3.36 -9.62
C THR A 141 8.35 3.95 -8.61
N THR A 142 7.16 3.38 -8.46
CA THR A 142 6.19 3.79 -7.44
C THR A 142 6.72 3.52 -6.05
N CYS A 143 7.27 2.33 -5.82
CA CYS A 143 7.80 1.91 -4.54
C CYS A 143 8.99 2.79 -4.10
N ASP A 144 9.94 3.09 -5.01
CA ASP A 144 11.08 3.99 -4.73
C ASP A 144 10.61 5.39 -4.32
N LYS A 145 9.66 5.96 -5.06
CA LYS A 145 9.10 7.28 -4.74
C LYS A 145 8.37 7.28 -3.40
N VAL A 146 7.59 6.24 -3.11
CA VAL A 146 6.86 6.14 -1.84
C VAL A 146 7.84 6.02 -0.67
N VAL A 147 8.86 5.17 -0.76
CA VAL A 147 9.88 5.01 0.30
C VAL A 147 10.56 6.33 0.62
N ARG A 148 10.83 7.17 -0.38
CA ARG A 148 11.50 8.48 -0.19
C ARG A 148 10.60 9.55 0.43
N HIS A 149 9.28 9.47 0.24
CA HIS A 149 8.37 10.58 0.55
C HIS A 149 7.27 10.23 1.56
N ALA A 150 7.15 8.96 1.97
CA ALA A 150 6.14 8.54 2.92
C ALA A 150 6.27 9.25 4.27
N PRO A 151 5.15 9.66 4.89
CA PRO A 151 5.15 10.31 6.20
C PRO A 151 5.25 9.31 7.37
N CYS A 152 5.32 8.01 7.09
CA CYS A 152 5.27 6.92 8.05
C CYS A 152 6.24 5.79 7.67
N SER A 153 6.31 4.74 8.46
CA SER A 153 7.04 3.52 8.12
C SER A 153 6.54 2.91 6.81
N VAL A 154 7.45 2.33 6.03
CA VAL A 154 7.13 1.64 4.77
C VAL A 154 7.63 0.21 4.82
N LEU A 155 6.74 -0.74 4.54
CA LEU A 155 7.06 -2.14 4.37
C LEU A 155 6.94 -2.51 2.89
N VAL A 156 8.04 -2.96 2.32
CA VAL A 156 8.10 -3.46 0.95
C VAL A 156 8.15 -4.99 0.98
N VAL A 157 7.15 -5.62 0.36
CA VAL A 157 6.99 -7.09 0.35
C VAL A 157 7.44 -7.66 -0.99
N ARG A 158 8.30 -8.65 -0.95
CA ARG A 158 8.79 -9.41 -2.11
C ARG A 158 7.98 -10.67 -2.38
#